data_2253af3be21b455e1706df2b1b15e37c
#
_entry.id   2253af3be21b455e1706df2b1b15e37c
#
_cell.length_a   1.000
_cell.length_b   1.000
_cell.length_c   1.000
_cell.angle_alpha   90.00
_cell.angle_beta   90.00
_cell.angle_gamma   90.00
#
_symmetry.space_group_name_H-M   'P 1'
#
loop_
_entity.id
_entity.type
_entity.pdbx_description
1 polymer ?
#
loop_
_entity_poly.entity_id
_entity_poly.type
_entity_poly.pdbx_seq_one_letter_code
_entity_poly.pdbx_strand_id
1 'polypeptide(L)'
;ALVKIVRWINRMKNIVVTDEKFELPEDYDFSSRCGGGKFGSFINEDSVDFTIDFYGNARQYVKECIWADNQVITDFNDDMKTRIEFSSTQWLKVKEWILAQGENAVPIAPDWFVENWKKTIKTMLEKSKNC
;
A
#
# COMPACT_ATOMS: atom_id res chain seq x y z
N ALA A 1 16.47 -21.09 -6.53
CA ALA A 1 15.64 -19.95 -6.09
C ALA A 1 14.18 -20.37 -6.02
N LEU A 2 13.59 -20.32 -4.87
CA LEU A 2 12.15 -20.54 -4.69
C LEU A 2 11.41 -19.33 -5.27
N VAL A 3 10.76 -19.52 -6.41
CA VAL A 3 9.84 -18.52 -6.95
C VAL A 3 8.57 -18.54 -6.11
N LYS A 4 8.33 -17.50 -5.31
CA LYS A 4 7.08 -17.33 -4.59
C LYS A 4 5.98 -16.99 -5.59
N ILE A 5 5.06 -17.92 -5.82
CA ILE A 5 3.87 -17.67 -6.64
C ILE A 5 2.71 -17.38 -5.69
N VAL A 6 2.28 -16.13 -5.64
CA VAL A 6 1.03 -15.74 -4.97
C VAL A 6 -0.08 -15.81 -6.02
N ARG A 7 -1.05 -16.70 -5.80
CA ARG A 7 -2.22 -16.84 -6.68
C ARG A 7 -3.49 -16.42 -5.93
N TRP A 8 -4.31 -15.65 -6.62
CA TRP A 8 -5.64 -15.31 -6.10
C TRP A 8 -6.56 -16.53 -6.16
N ILE A 9 -7.23 -16.87 -5.08
CA ILE A 9 -8.14 -18.02 -4.97
C ILE A 9 -9.21 -18.01 -6.08
N ASN A 10 -9.74 -16.84 -6.40
CA ASN A 10 -10.74 -16.68 -7.47
C ASN A 10 -10.23 -16.95 -8.90
N ARG A 11 -8.92 -17.09 -9.07
CA ARG A 11 -8.28 -17.44 -10.36
C ARG A 11 -7.85 -18.89 -10.43
N MET A 12 -8.07 -19.66 -9.36
CA MET A 12 -7.77 -21.08 -9.33
C MET A 12 -8.91 -21.86 -10.00
N LYS A 13 -8.55 -22.81 -10.82
CA LYS A 13 -9.48 -23.74 -11.49
C LYS A 13 -9.08 -25.17 -11.15
N ASN A 14 -10.06 -26.07 -11.12
CA ASN A 14 -9.82 -27.50 -10.91
C ASN A 14 -9.04 -27.77 -9.61
N ILE A 15 -9.50 -27.15 -8.51
CA ILE A 15 -8.89 -27.35 -7.20
C ILE A 15 -9.25 -28.75 -6.71
N VAL A 16 -8.23 -29.53 -6.36
CA VAL A 16 -8.41 -30.86 -5.77
C VAL A 16 -7.75 -30.84 -4.40
N VAL A 17 -8.51 -31.26 -3.39
CA VAL A 17 -7.98 -31.46 -2.05
C VAL A 17 -7.36 -32.86 -2.01
N THR A 18 -6.09 -32.94 -1.66
CA THR A 18 -5.36 -34.21 -1.54
C THR A 18 -5.06 -34.52 -0.08
N ASP A 19 -4.76 -35.78 0.21
CA ASP A 19 -4.32 -36.20 1.54
C ASP A 19 -2.81 -35.98 1.77
N GLU A 20 -2.13 -35.40 0.79
CA GLU A 20 -0.71 -35.03 0.92
C GLU A 20 -0.54 -34.01 2.03
N LYS A 21 0.37 -34.30 2.95
CA LYS A 21 0.74 -33.41 4.04
C LYS A 21 2.06 -32.70 3.70
N PHE A 22 2.16 -31.47 4.14
CA PHE A 22 3.42 -30.71 4.08
C PHE A 22 3.88 -30.39 5.51
N GLU A 23 5.17 -30.27 5.68
CA GLU A 23 5.78 -29.78 6.91
C GLU A 23 6.24 -28.35 6.71
N LEU A 24 5.95 -27.49 7.70
CA LEU A 24 6.50 -26.14 7.69
C LEU A 24 8.01 -26.23 7.98
N PRO A 25 8.87 -25.50 7.26
CA PRO A 25 10.27 -25.41 7.59
C PRO A 25 10.45 -24.97 9.05
N GLU A 26 11.46 -25.52 9.74
CA GLU A 26 11.74 -25.19 11.15
C GLU A 26 12.03 -23.69 11.37
N ASP A 27 12.55 -23.03 10.34
CA ASP A 27 12.85 -21.59 10.32
C ASP A 27 11.66 -20.74 9.82
N TYR A 28 10.47 -21.35 9.65
CA TYR A 28 9.30 -20.60 9.21
C TYR A 28 8.78 -19.68 10.32
N ASP A 29 8.91 -18.38 10.09
CA ASP A 29 8.29 -17.37 10.93
C ASP A 29 7.26 -16.56 10.10
N PHE A 30 6.01 -16.63 10.51
CA PHE A 30 4.92 -15.90 9.86
C PHE A 30 5.15 -14.38 9.91
N SER A 31 5.61 -13.87 11.04
CA SER A 31 5.80 -12.43 11.26
C SER A 31 6.88 -11.85 10.35
N SER A 32 7.93 -12.61 10.07
CA SER A 32 9.00 -12.17 9.14
C SER A 32 8.60 -12.24 7.68
N ARG A 33 7.58 -13.04 7.34
CA ARG A 33 7.12 -13.26 5.96
C ARG A 33 5.86 -12.50 5.62
N CYS A 34 5.07 -12.20 6.62
CA CYS A 34 3.80 -11.46 6.50
C CYS A 34 3.92 -10.19 7.34
N GLY A 35 4.31 -9.09 6.72
CA GLY A 35 4.39 -7.80 7.39
C GLY A 35 3.03 -7.40 7.98
N GLY A 36 3.04 -6.84 9.19
CA GLY A 36 1.88 -6.21 9.78
C GLY A 36 1.57 -4.89 9.09
N GLY A 37 0.31 -4.57 8.92
CA GLY A 37 -0.15 -3.31 8.37
C GLY A 37 -1.27 -3.46 7.36
N LYS A 38 -1.97 -2.36 7.07
CA LYS A 38 -3.16 -2.39 6.20
C LYS A 38 -2.87 -2.55 4.71
N PHE A 39 -1.63 -2.31 4.30
CA PHE A 39 -1.26 -2.33 2.89
C PHE A 39 -0.88 -3.70 2.35
N GLY A 40 -0.80 -4.71 3.19
CA GLY A 40 -0.55 -6.07 2.74
C GLY A 40 0.18 -6.90 3.78
N SER A 41 0.03 -8.21 3.63
CA SER A 41 0.55 -9.19 4.57
C SER A 41 1.87 -9.79 4.12
N PHE A 42 2.31 -9.54 2.90
CA PHE A 42 3.52 -10.15 2.35
C PHE A 42 4.64 -9.13 2.18
N ILE A 43 5.81 -9.49 2.64
CA ILE A 43 7.04 -8.73 2.39
C ILE A 43 7.60 -9.21 1.05
N ASN A 44 7.31 -8.47 -0.02
CA ASN A 44 7.71 -8.84 -1.38
C ASN A 44 8.87 -8.01 -1.94
N GLU A 45 9.07 -6.82 -1.41
CA GLU A 45 9.98 -5.81 -1.92
C GLU A 45 10.69 -5.13 -0.75
N ASP A 46 11.66 -4.30 -1.07
CA ASP A 46 12.34 -3.46 -0.08
C ASP A 46 11.35 -2.47 0.54
N SER A 47 11.57 -2.15 1.79
CA SER A 47 10.78 -1.15 2.50
C SER A 47 11.02 0.24 1.93
N VAL A 48 9.94 0.98 1.74
CA VAL A 48 9.93 2.35 1.21
C VAL A 48 9.35 3.28 2.26
N ASP A 49 10.01 4.42 2.47
CA ASP A 49 9.54 5.47 3.37
C ASP A 49 8.64 6.45 2.62
N PHE A 50 7.40 6.56 3.06
CA PHE A 50 6.39 7.43 2.45
C PHE A 50 6.13 8.65 3.30
N THR A 51 5.92 9.78 2.62
CA THR A 51 5.36 11.00 3.19
C THR A 51 4.16 11.41 2.36
N ILE A 52 2.99 11.55 2.98
CA ILE A 52 1.73 11.83 2.29
C ILE A 52 0.97 12.91 3.06
N ASP A 53 0.50 13.93 2.34
CA ASP A 53 -0.34 14.98 2.90
C ASP A 53 -1.81 14.72 2.59
N PHE A 54 -2.66 14.85 3.60
CA PHE A 54 -4.11 14.70 3.53
C PHE A 54 -4.82 16.02 3.76
N TYR A 55 -5.89 16.24 3.00
CA TYR A 55 -6.69 17.45 3.00
C TYR A 55 -8.18 17.13 3.24
N GLY A 56 -8.97 18.15 3.53
CA GLY A 56 -10.41 18.00 3.68
C GLY A 56 -10.80 16.92 4.69
N ASN A 57 -11.79 16.14 4.35
CA ASN A 57 -12.30 15.05 5.22
C ASN A 57 -11.27 13.92 5.42
N ALA A 58 -10.32 13.77 4.50
CA ALA A 58 -9.29 12.74 4.61
C ALA A 58 -8.31 13.01 5.77
N ARG A 59 -8.24 14.24 6.28
CA ARG A 59 -7.45 14.56 7.48
C ARG A 59 -7.90 13.78 8.71
N GLN A 60 -9.21 13.71 8.92
CA GLN A 60 -9.76 12.95 10.03
C GLN A 60 -9.63 11.44 9.79
N TYR A 61 -9.95 11.00 8.58
CA TYR A 61 -9.86 9.61 8.17
C TYR A 61 -8.46 9.00 8.40
N VAL A 62 -7.39 9.73 8.06
CA VAL A 62 -6.03 9.20 8.23
C VAL A 62 -5.65 8.98 9.69
N LYS A 63 -6.23 9.77 10.60
CA LYS A 63 -5.99 9.67 12.05
C LYS A 63 -6.73 8.53 12.74
N GLU A 64 -7.78 8.01 12.15
CA GLU A 64 -8.66 7.00 12.77
C GLU A 64 -8.08 5.58 12.72
N CYS A 65 -7.03 5.36 11.93
CA CYS A 65 -6.49 4.03 11.69
C CYS A 65 -4.98 3.97 11.93
N ILE A 66 -4.53 2.78 12.33
CA ILE A 66 -3.11 2.42 12.26
C ILE A 66 -2.87 1.83 10.87
N TRP A 67 -2.07 2.52 10.07
CA TRP A 67 -1.70 2.15 8.71
C TRP A 67 -0.39 1.36 8.65
N ALA A 68 0.54 1.71 9.55
CA ALA A 68 1.79 1.02 9.76
C ALA A 68 2.25 1.20 11.21
N ASP A 69 3.04 0.26 11.72
CA ASP A 69 3.50 0.28 13.13
C ASP A 69 4.38 1.49 13.43
N ASN A 70 5.12 1.98 12.43
CA ASN A 70 6.03 3.12 12.55
C ASN A 70 5.45 4.45 12.07
N GLN A 71 4.13 4.54 11.93
CA GLN A 71 3.52 5.77 11.43
C GLN A 71 3.69 6.96 12.40
N VAL A 72 3.95 8.11 11.81
CA VAL A 72 3.95 9.40 12.48
C VAL A 72 2.91 10.30 11.80
N ILE A 73 2.01 10.88 12.58
CA ILE A 73 0.98 11.78 12.07
C ILE A 73 1.20 13.17 12.66
N THR A 74 1.26 14.17 11.78
CA THR A 74 1.47 15.57 12.15
C THR A 74 0.40 16.45 11.52
N ASP A 75 -0.29 17.25 12.35
CA ASP A 75 -1.23 18.25 11.87
C ASP A 75 -0.53 19.57 11.55
N PHE A 76 -0.75 20.10 10.37
CA PHE A 76 -0.37 21.44 9.94
C PHE A 76 -1.64 22.28 9.77
N ASN A 77 -2.12 22.83 10.88
CA ASN A 77 -3.43 23.50 10.91
C ASN A 77 -3.43 24.80 10.09
N ASP A 78 -2.33 25.52 10.01
CA ASP A 78 -2.21 26.73 9.19
C ASP A 78 -2.36 26.42 7.69
N ASP A 79 -1.86 25.26 7.26
CA ASP A 79 -1.96 24.79 5.87
C ASP A 79 -3.19 23.91 5.62
N MET A 80 -4.03 23.70 6.63
CA MET A 80 -5.23 22.86 6.57
C MET A 80 -4.94 21.43 6.05
N LYS A 81 -3.82 20.84 6.47
CA LYS A 81 -3.41 19.50 6.08
C LYS A 81 -2.92 18.66 7.26
N THR A 82 -2.97 17.37 7.08
CA THR A 82 -2.42 16.37 8.01
C THR A 82 -1.43 15.50 7.26
N ARG A 83 -0.22 15.39 7.76
CA ARG A 83 0.83 14.57 7.16
C ARG A 83 0.93 13.24 7.88
N ILE A 84 1.08 12.17 7.11
CA ILE A 84 1.50 10.87 7.62
C ILE A 84 2.85 10.48 7.02
N GLU A 85 3.72 9.94 7.88
CA GLU A 85 5.00 9.36 7.50
C GLU A 85 5.04 7.92 8.00
N PHE A 86 5.39 6.99 7.15
CA PHE A 86 5.48 5.56 7.47
C PHE A 86 6.28 4.80 6.44
N SER A 87 6.66 3.57 6.78
CA SER A 87 7.35 2.65 5.86
C SER A 87 6.45 1.49 5.46
N SER A 88 6.53 1.07 4.22
CA SER A 88 5.83 -0.12 3.72
C SER A 88 6.59 -0.77 2.57
N THR A 89 6.45 -2.10 2.44
CA THR A 89 6.95 -2.87 1.30
C THR A 89 5.94 -2.96 0.16
N GLN A 90 4.73 -2.41 0.34
CA GLN A 90 3.59 -2.56 -0.58
C GLN A 90 3.26 -1.24 -1.30
N TRP A 91 4.22 -0.69 -2.02
CA TRP A 91 4.08 0.62 -2.65
C TRP A 91 2.90 0.74 -3.63
N LEU A 92 2.54 -0.36 -4.32
CA LEU A 92 1.36 -0.37 -5.20
C LEU A 92 0.06 -0.20 -4.40
N LYS A 93 -0.05 -0.84 -3.24
CA LYS A 93 -1.22 -0.70 -2.35
C LYS A 93 -1.29 0.68 -1.73
N VAL A 94 -0.17 1.26 -1.37
CA VAL A 94 -0.08 2.65 -0.91
C VAL A 94 -0.58 3.59 -2.01
N LYS A 95 -0.16 3.38 -3.26
CA LYS A 95 -0.62 4.17 -4.41
C LYS A 95 -2.13 4.04 -4.65
N GLU A 96 -2.67 2.82 -4.61
CA GLU A 96 -4.11 2.57 -4.72
C GLU A 96 -4.88 3.32 -3.61
N TRP A 97 -4.38 3.27 -2.40
CA TRP A 97 -4.97 3.98 -1.26
C TRP A 97 -5.01 5.50 -1.43
N ILE A 98 -3.91 6.09 -1.90
CA ILE A 98 -3.84 7.52 -2.19
C ILE A 98 -4.83 7.89 -3.30
N LEU A 99 -4.87 7.15 -4.40
CA LEU A 99 -5.78 7.39 -5.51
C LEU A 99 -7.25 7.28 -5.10
N ALA A 100 -7.58 6.40 -4.14
CA ALA A 100 -8.93 6.27 -3.59
C ALA A 100 -9.41 7.51 -2.82
N GLN A 101 -8.50 8.35 -2.33
CA GLN A 101 -8.82 9.60 -1.64
C GLN A 101 -9.05 10.78 -2.62
N GLY A 102 -8.86 10.56 -3.91
CA GLY A 102 -9.00 11.59 -4.93
C GLY A 102 -8.04 12.77 -4.70
N GLU A 103 -8.59 13.98 -4.73
CA GLU A 103 -7.82 15.22 -4.53
C GLU A 103 -7.34 15.44 -3.08
N ASN A 104 -7.86 14.66 -2.14
CA ASN A 104 -7.61 14.85 -0.71
C ASN A 104 -6.35 14.12 -0.20
N ALA A 105 -5.61 13.44 -1.04
CA ALA A 105 -4.34 12.82 -0.67
C ALA A 105 -3.28 13.06 -1.73
N VAL A 106 -2.14 13.61 -1.31
CA VAL A 106 -1.03 13.97 -2.19
C VAL A 106 0.26 13.39 -1.64
N PRO A 107 0.95 12.50 -2.37
CA PRO A 107 2.24 12.00 -1.95
C PRO A 107 3.33 13.07 -2.10
N ILE A 108 4.22 13.14 -1.11
CA ILE A 108 5.32 14.09 -1.05
C ILE A 108 6.68 13.41 -1.26
N ALA A 109 6.82 12.20 -0.76
CA ALA A 109 8.04 11.40 -0.88
C ALA A 109 7.74 9.90 -0.94
N PRO A 110 8.62 9.10 -1.54
CA PRO A 110 9.85 9.45 -2.24
C PRO A 110 9.59 9.99 -3.67
N ASP A 111 10.56 10.67 -4.26
CA ASP A 111 10.40 11.33 -5.57
C ASP A 111 9.95 10.39 -6.68
N TRP A 112 10.55 9.21 -6.80
CA TRP A 112 10.17 8.23 -7.82
C TRP A 112 8.71 7.80 -7.71
N PHE A 113 8.20 7.68 -6.49
CA PHE A 113 6.81 7.32 -6.22
C PHE A 113 5.86 8.46 -6.58
N VAL A 114 6.22 9.69 -6.23
CA VAL A 114 5.48 10.90 -6.61
C VAL A 114 5.37 11.02 -8.12
N GLU A 115 6.47 10.82 -8.86
CA GLU A 115 6.46 10.85 -10.32
C GLU A 115 5.62 9.72 -10.94
N ASN A 116 5.66 8.53 -10.37
CA ASN A 116 4.81 7.41 -10.79
C ASN A 116 3.32 7.72 -10.59
N TRP A 117 2.96 8.30 -9.46
CA TRP A 117 1.60 8.75 -9.15
C TRP A 117 1.13 9.85 -10.11
N LYS A 118 1.93 10.89 -10.36
CA LYS A 118 1.63 11.97 -11.32
C LYS A 118 1.40 11.41 -12.74
N LYS A 119 2.24 10.47 -13.18
CA LYS A 119 2.09 9.81 -14.48
C LYS A 119 0.75 9.10 -14.60
N THR A 120 0.31 8.42 -13.55
CA THR A 120 -0.99 7.75 -13.51
C THR A 120 -2.13 8.76 -13.66
N ILE A 121 -2.11 9.86 -12.90
CA ILE A 121 -3.14 10.90 -12.97
C ILE A 121 -3.20 11.54 -14.36
N LYS A 122 -2.04 11.84 -14.94
CA LYS A 122 -1.95 12.36 -16.30
C LYS A 122 -2.59 11.41 -17.31
N THR A 123 -2.28 10.13 -17.23
CA THR A 123 -2.88 9.10 -18.09
C THR A 123 -4.39 8.98 -17.90
N MET A 124 -4.87 9.05 -16.66
CA MET A 124 -6.31 9.06 -16.34
C MET A 124 -7.00 10.27 -17.00
N LEU A 125 -6.40 11.45 -16.87
CA LEU A 125 -6.93 12.66 -17.48
C LEU A 125 -6.98 12.58 -19.01
N GLU A 126 -5.91 12.08 -19.64
CA GLU A 126 -5.83 11.87 -21.09
C GLU A 126 -6.90 10.89 -21.59
N LYS A 127 -7.08 9.77 -20.90
CA LYS A 127 -8.11 8.77 -21.23
C LYS A 127 -9.54 9.34 -21.06
N SER A 128 -9.76 10.20 -20.06
CA SER A 128 -11.08 10.80 -19.83
C SER A 128 -11.53 11.73 -20.94
N LYS A 129 -10.59 12.33 -21.69
CA LYS A 129 -10.90 13.20 -22.83
C LYS A 129 -11.48 12.47 -24.05
N ASN A 130 -11.32 11.15 -24.09
CA ASN A 130 -11.78 10.29 -25.18
C ASN A 130 -13.11 9.57 -24.84
N CYS A 131 -13.71 9.92 -23.72
CA CYS A 131 -14.99 9.37 -23.27
C CYS A 131 -16.16 10.25 -23.75
#